data_84de9bd6ac78cb009cc1a5a7ab321cef
#
_entry.id   84de9bd6ac78cb009cc1a5a7ab321cef
#
_cell.length_a   1.000
_cell.length_b   1.000
_cell.length_c   1.000
_cell.angle_alpha   90.00
_cell.angle_beta   90.00
_cell.angle_gamma   90.00
#
_symmetry.space_group_name_H-M   'P 1'
#
loop_
_entity.id
_entity.type
_entity.pdbx_description
1 polymer ?
#
loop_
_entity_poly.entity_id
_entity_poly.type
_entity_poly.pdbx_seq_one_letter_code
_entity_poly.pdbx_strand_id
1 'polypeptide(L)'
;MNTKLLWNSFLEKIKNEISPASFEAWFLDTELYELKDGTAKVSVPMSIQKKSLKENYNDLVEEIFTEVSGTNFKFEYFTKEEIDNNIEIDTDIIGVPAVNFESNLNPHYTFDNFIVGASNKFAKTSAFAVAEYPGNMYNPLFLYGNSGLGKTHLMHAIGNYIVKNSKKRVLYVTCDKFAEDFTGIHKKSEDGTNFDSMELFRKKYRDVDVLIIDDIQYLGPMTKTQQEFFHTFNDLYGNNKQIIISSDRSPDDLKLLEDRLKTRFTWGLTISIDTPDFDLRMNIIDKKLENHVLAGEFTKEVKEYI
;
A
#
# COMPACT_ATOMS: atom_id res chain seq x y z
N MET A 1 26.37 25.91 3.02
CA MET A 1 25.62 26.77 2.04
C MET A 1 24.15 26.49 2.23
N ASN A 2 23.25 27.48 2.28
CA ASN A 2 21.83 27.20 2.50
C ASN A 2 21.20 26.73 1.17
N THR A 3 20.95 25.42 1.05
CA THR A 3 20.40 24.78 -0.16
C THR A 3 19.07 25.40 -0.60
N LYS A 4 18.23 25.82 0.34
CA LYS A 4 16.92 26.42 0.07
C LYS A 4 17.02 27.80 -0.59
N LEU A 5 17.95 28.64 -0.13
CA LEU A 5 18.17 29.95 -0.74
C LEU A 5 18.75 29.83 -2.16
N LEU A 6 19.70 28.90 -2.33
CA LEU A 6 20.31 28.63 -3.61
C LEU A 6 19.30 28.12 -4.64
N TRP A 7 18.41 27.19 -4.21
CA TRP A 7 17.38 26.66 -5.09
C TRP A 7 16.34 27.70 -5.48
N ASN A 8 15.93 28.56 -4.55
CA ASN A 8 15.00 29.66 -4.87
C ASN A 8 15.61 30.62 -5.91
N SER A 9 16.89 30.97 -5.80
CA SER A 9 17.56 31.82 -6.80
C SER A 9 17.66 31.14 -8.17
N PHE A 10 17.86 29.82 -8.20
CA PHE A 10 17.79 29.02 -9.41
C PHE A 10 16.37 29.02 -10.02
N LEU A 11 15.32 28.81 -9.20
CA LEU A 11 13.94 28.80 -9.67
C LEU A 11 13.51 30.15 -10.24
N GLU A 12 13.94 31.28 -9.65
CA GLU A 12 13.69 32.61 -10.20
C GLU A 12 14.35 32.79 -11.59
N LYS A 13 15.52 32.24 -11.76
CA LYS A 13 16.26 32.38 -13.03
C LYS A 13 15.69 31.51 -14.13
N ILE A 14 15.47 30.21 -13.86
CA ILE A 14 14.91 29.28 -14.85
C ILE A 14 13.48 29.67 -15.29
N LYS A 15 12.71 30.31 -14.41
CA LYS A 15 11.37 30.83 -14.74
C LYS A 15 11.39 31.85 -15.89
N ASN A 16 12.51 32.53 -16.11
CA ASN A 16 12.66 33.50 -17.20
C ASN A 16 13.17 32.85 -18.51
N GLU A 17 13.68 31.62 -18.43
CA GLU A 17 14.26 30.91 -19.58
C GLU A 17 13.27 29.91 -20.22
N ILE A 18 12.18 29.57 -19.54
CA ILE A 18 11.18 28.61 -20.03
C ILE A 18 9.77 29.19 -20.00
N SER A 19 8.83 28.54 -20.70
CA SER A 19 7.43 28.98 -20.70
C SER A 19 6.81 28.88 -19.30
N PRO A 20 5.86 29.77 -18.92
CA PRO A 20 5.16 29.68 -17.63
C PRO A 20 4.51 28.30 -17.41
N ALA A 21 3.92 27.71 -18.44
CA ALA A 21 3.31 26.38 -18.37
C ALA A 21 4.33 25.27 -18.08
N SER A 22 5.53 25.36 -18.70
CA SER A 22 6.62 24.41 -18.43
C SER A 22 7.18 24.57 -17.02
N PHE A 23 7.27 25.81 -16.51
CA PHE A 23 7.71 26.07 -15.16
C PHE A 23 6.74 25.49 -14.13
N GLU A 24 5.45 25.73 -14.29
CA GLU A 24 4.42 25.20 -13.38
C GLU A 24 4.38 23.68 -13.42
N ALA A 25 4.50 23.06 -14.59
CA ALA A 25 4.43 21.61 -14.73
C ALA A 25 5.65 20.88 -14.15
N TRP A 26 6.86 21.46 -14.27
CA TRP A 26 8.09 20.70 -14.03
C TRP A 26 8.93 21.19 -12.86
N PHE A 27 8.83 22.47 -12.44
CA PHE A 27 9.74 23.09 -11.47
C PHE A 27 9.06 23.61 -10.20
N LEU A 28 7.74 23.91 -10.22
CA LEU A 28 7.05 24.66 -9.16
C LEU A 28 7.23 24.06 -7.75
N ASP A 29 7.11 22.74 -7.63
CA ASP A 29 7.13 22.04 -6.34
C ASP A 29 8.41 21.20 -6.15
N THR A 30 9.51 21.62 -6.76
CA THR A 30 10.81 20.95 -6.63
C THR A 30 11.65 21.58 -5.51
N GLU A 31 12.44 20.77 -4.82
CA GLU A 31 13.31 21.21 -3.72
C GLU A 31 14.70 20.59 -3.83
N LEU A 32 15.75 21.39 -3.62
CA LEU A 32 17.13 20.92 -3.50
C LEU A 32 17.37 20.47 -2.05
N TYR A 33 17.48 19.17 -1.82
CA TYR A 33 17.62 18.66 -0.46
C TYR A 33 19.06 18.33 -0.06
N GLU A 34 19.96 18.01 -1.02
CA GLU A 34 21.37 17.72 -0.72
C GLU A 34 22.31 18.25 -1.80
N LEU A 35 23.45 18.79 -1.36
CA LEU A 35 24.61 19.12 -2.20
C LEU A 35 25.83 18.43 -1.61
N LYS A 36 26.35 17.40 -2.25
CA LYS A 36 27.49 16.63 -1.76
C LYS A 36 28.31 16.06 -2.91
N ASP A 37 29.63 16.09 -2.78
CA ASP A 37 30.59 15.44 -3.68
C ASP A 37 30.37 15.75 -5.18
N GLY A 38 30.00 17.00 -5.50
CA GLY A 38 29.72 17.42 -6.88
C GLY A 38 28.36 16.97 -7.44
N THR A 39 27.47 16.42 -6.58
CA THR A 39 26.14 15.99 -6.95
C THR A 39 25.08 16.84 -6.22
N ALA A 40 24.09 17.31 -6.97
CA ALA A 40 22.92 18.00 -6.50
C ALA A 40 21.70 17.06 -6.54
N LYS A 41 21.11 16.76 -5.39
CA LYS A 41 19.92 15.91 -5.31
C LYS A 41 18.68 16.76 -5.13
N VAL A 42 17.74 16.59 -6.07
CA VAL A 42 16.51 17.38 -6.14
C VAL A 42 15.29 16.49 -5.89
N SER A 43 14.45 16.92 -4.95
CA SER A 43 13.16 16.33 -4.69
C SER A 43 12.14 16.81 -5.70
N VAL A 44 11.37 15.87 -6.27
CA VAL A 44 10.25 16.14 -7.19
C VAL A 44 8.98 15.46 -6.70
N PRO A 45 7.80 16.07 -6.88
CA PRO A 45 6.54 15.48 -6.44
C PRO A 45 6.15 14.16 -7.13
N MET A 46 6.46 14.03 -8.44
CA MET A 46 5.97 12.91 -9.24
C MET A 46 7.05 12.30 -10.14
N SER A 47 6.96 10.97 -10.38
CA SER A 47 7.90 10.25 -11.25
C SER A 47 7.94 10.77 -12.70
N ILE A 48 6.83 11.33 -13.19
CA ILE A 48 6.79 11.95 -14.53
C ILE A 48 7.63 13.22 -14.60
N GLN A 49 7.67 14.02 -13.51
CA GLN A 49 8.55 15.19 -13.42
C GLN A 49 10.02 14.78 -13.39
N LYS A 50 10.36 13.74 -12.60
CA LYS A 50 11.71 13.15 -12.58
C LYS A 50 12.18 12.76 -13.98
N LYS A 51 11.33 12.06 -14.74
CA LYS A 51 11.65 11.65 -16.12
C LYS A 51 11.84 12.86 -17.04
N SER A 52 10.92 13.82 -16.99
CA SER A 52 10.99 15.01 -17.85
C SER A 52 12.20 15.88 -17.54
N LEU A 53 12.51 16.12 -16.26
CA LEU A 53 13.69 16.89 -15.86
C LEU A 53 14.99 16.22 -16.30
N LYS A 54 15.08 14.90 -16.16
CA LYS A 54 16.26 14.13 -16.54
C LYS A 54 16.48 14.08 -18.07
N GLU A 55 15.39 13.90 -18.85
CA GLU A 55 15.49 13.67 -20.29
C GLU A 55 15.49 14.97 -21.11
N ASN A 56 14.75 16.00 -20.67
CA ASN A 56 14.50 17.19 -21.47
C ASN A 56 15.10 18.48 -20.92
N TYR A 57 15.38 18.55 -19.61
CA TYR A 57 15.79 19.78 -18.95
C TYR A 57 17.12 19.68 -18.23
N ASN A 58 17.77 18.51 -18.16
CA ASN A 58 18.96 18.31 -17.34
C ASN A 58 20.10 19.26 -17.71
N ASP A 59 20.38 19.43 -18.99
CA ASP A 59 21.46 20.31 -19.49
C ASP A 59 21.20 21.79 -19.12
N LEU A 60 19.94 22.23 -19.27
CA LEU A 60 19.55 23.59 -18.93
C LEU A 60 19.60 23.82 -17.39
N VAL A 61 19.24 22.82 -16.61
CA VAL A 61 19.34 22.88 -15.14
C VAL A 61 20.79 22.98 -14.69
N GLU A 62 21.69 22.18 -15.27
CA GLU A 62 23.12 22.21 -14.96
C GLU A 62 23.76 23.57 -15.35
N GLU A 63 23.39 24.11 -16.50
CA GLU A 63 23.88 25.41 -16.98
C GLU A 63 23.46 26.55 -16.04
N ILE A 64 22.15 26.72 -15.82
CA ILE A 64 21.60 27.79 -14.98
C ILE A 64 22.05 27.65 -13.53
N PHE A 65 22.11 26.43 -13.00
CA PHE A 65 22.56 26.23 -11.63
C PHE A 65 24.04 26.53 -11.45
N THR A 66 24.86 26.24 -12.43
CA THR A 66 26.29 26.61 -12.43
C THR A 66 26.48 28.13 -12.40
N GLU A 67 25.66 28.90 -13.12
CA GLU A 67 25.69 30.35 -13.08
C GLU A 67 25.26 30.94 -11.72
N VAL A 68 24.32 30.28 -11.03
CA VAL A 68 23.83 30.73 -9.72
C VAL A 68 24.75 30.30 -8.57
N SER A 69 25.33 29.11 -8.65
CA SER A 69 26.16 28.51 -7.59
C SER A 69 27.65 28.80 -7.73
N GLY A 70 28.10 29.14 -8.95
CA GLY A 70 29.52 29.27 -9.29
C GLY A 70 30.30 27.95 -9.38
N THR A 71 29.62 26.81 -9.30
CA THR A 71 30.22 25.47 -9.30
C THR A 71 29.33 24.50 -10.09
N ASN A 72 29.99 23.63 -10.86
CA ASN A 72 29.28 22.64 -11.66
C ASN A 72 28.85 21.43 -10.78
N PHE A 73 27.58 21.04 -10.89
CA PHE A 73 27.00 19.88 -10.19
C PHE A 73 26.30 18.98 -11.20
N LYS A 74 26.38 17.67 -10.97
CA LYS A 74 25.52 16.69 -11.65
C LYS A 74 24.20 16.58 -10.91
N PHE A 75 23.10 16.53 -11.63
CA PHE A 75 21.78 16.49 -11.04
C PHE A 75 21.22 15.07 -10.98
N GLU A 76 20.71 14.71 -9.81
CA GLU A 76 19.94 13.51 -9.57
C GLU A 76 18.58 13.90 -9.02
N TYR A 77 17.53 13.35 -9.61
CA TYR A 77 16.14 13.65 -9.25
C TYR A 77 15.53 12.46 -8.54
N PHE A 78 14.86 12.73 -7.43
CA PHE A 78 14.22 11.72 -6.59
C PHE A 78 12.80 12.16 -6.25
N THR A 79 11.85 11.22 -6.22
CA THR A 79 10.55 11.50 -5.62
C THR A 79 10.67 11.56 -4.10
N LYS A 80 9.72 12.22 -3.42
CA LYS A 80 9.71 12.25 -1.95
C LYS A 80 9.76 10.83 -1.36
N GLU A 81 9.04 9.89 -1.98
CA GLU A 81 9.06 8.47 -1.60
C GLU A 81 10.46 7.83 -1.74
N GLU A 82 11.21 8.17 -2.78
CA GLU A 82 12.57 7.66 -2.98
C GLU A 82 13.56 8.28 -1.98
N ILE A 83 13.36 9.53 -1.56
CA ILE A 83 14.19 10.21 -0.55
C ILE A 83 13.92 9.60 0.82
N ASP A 84 12.66 9.45 1.21
CA ASP A 84 12.26 8.86 2.49
C ASP A 84 12.75 7.41 2.59
N ASN A 85 12.84 6.71 1.45
CA ASN A 85 13.38 5.35 1.37
C ASN A 85 14.92 5.28 1.37
N ASN A 86 15.64 6.37 1.01
CA ASN A 86 17.11 6.43 0.98
C ASN A 86 17.74 7.09 2.20
N ILE A 87 16.96 7.57 3.15
CA ILE A 87 17.47 7.93 4.47
C ILE A 87 17.81 6.62 5.18
N GLU A 88 19.06 6.16 5.07
CA GLU A 88 19.64 5.27 6.07
C GLU A 88 19.56 6.02 7.39
N ILE A 89 18.60 5.64 8.21
CA ILE A 89 18.55 6.07 9.60
C ILE A 89 19.78 5.43 10.22
N ASP A 90 20.77 6.28 10.53
CA ASP A 90 21.93 5.93 11.35
C ASP A 90 21.40 5.52 12.73
N THR A 91 21.19 4.21 12.91
CA THR A 91 20.50 3.60 14.06
C THR A 91 21.41 3.52 15.30
N ASP A 92 22.54 4.26 15.33
CA ASP A 92 23.49 4.23 16.46
C ASP A 92 23.19 5.27 17.55
N ILE A 93 22.10 6.03 17.49
CA ILE A 93 21.72 6.93 18.59
C ILE A 93 20.29 6.66 19.03
N ILE A 94 20.18 6.09 20.24
CA ILE A 94 19.01 5.79 21.07
C ILE A 94 18.46 4.36 20.85
N GLY A 95 18.81 3.48 21.79
CA GLY A 95 18.32 2.10 21.90
C GLY A 95 16.81 2.01 22.14
N VAL A 96 16.05 2.21 21.09
CA VAL A 96 14.70 1.70 21.00
C VAL A 96 14.82 0.35 20.29
N PRO A 97 14.39 -0.77 20.87
CA PRO A 97 14.42 -2.06 20.19
C PRO A 97 13.69 -1.89 18.85
N ALA A 98 14.35 -2.26 17.74
CA ALA A 98 13.69 -2.40 16.48
C ALA A 98 12.51 -3.37 16.69
N VAL A 99 11.30 -2.85 16.73
CA VAL A 99 10.10 -3.69 16.71
C VAL A 99 10.12 -4.37 15.35
N ASN A 100 10.48 -5.65 15.33
CA ASN A 100 10.37 -6.46 14.13
C ASN A 100 8.93 -6.34 13.63
N PHE A 101 8.74 -5.61 12.53
CA PHE A 101 7.43 -5.41 11.93
C PHE A 101 7.08 -6.69 11.17
N GLU A 102 6.20 -7.49 11.74
CA GLU A 102 5.69 -8.70 11.09
C GLU A 102 4.47 -8.35 10.25
N SER A 103 4.61 -8.55 8.95
CA SER A 103 3.50 -8.31 7.99
C SER A 103 2.36 -9.32 8.11
N ASN A 104 2.59 -10.47 8.76
CA ASN A 104 1.68 -11.61 8.89
C ASN A 104 1.21 -12.19 7.53
N LEU A 105 1.97 -11.97 6.48
CA LEU A 105 1.64 -12.45 5.13
C LEU A 105 2.06 -13.92 4.93
N ASN A 106 1.21 -14.68 4.25
CA ASN A 106 1.57 -16.02 3.79
C ASN A 106 2.34 -15.92 2.45
N PRO A 107 3.63 -16.29 2.40
CA PRO A 107 4.45 -16.13 1.21
C PRO A 107 4.03 -16.99 0.02
N HIS A 108 3.23 -18.04 0.26
CA HIS A 108 2.74 -18.94 -0.81
C HIS A 108 1.58 -18.32 -1.61
N TYR A 109 0.92 -17.30 -1.10
CA TYR A 109 -0.18 -16.62 -1.79
C TYR A 109 0.36 -15.46 -2.61
N THR A 110 0.60 -15.74 -3.90
CA THR A 110 1.14 -14.76 -4.87
C THR A 110 0.19 -14.62 -6.05
N PHE A 111 0.36 -13.57 -6.85
CA PHE A 111 -0.38 -13.41 -8.10
C PHE A 111 -0.08 -14.49 -9.14
N ASP A 112 1.14 -15.06 -9.09
CA ASP A 112 1.56 -16.16 -10.00
C ASP A 112 0.85 -17.47 -9.67
N ASN A 113 0.56 -17.69 -8.37
CA ASN A 113 -0.14 -18.87 -7.90
C ASN A 113 -1.67 -18.72 -7.93
N PHE A 114 -2.19 -17.51 -8.23
CA PHE A 114 -3.62 -17.26 -8.33
C PHE A 114 -4.12 -17.63 -9.73
N ILE A 115 -4.95 -18.66 -9.80
CA ILE A 115 -5.48 -19.18 -11.07
C ILE A 115 -6.62 -18.32 -11.53
N VAL A 116 -6.56 -17.89 -12.80
CA VAL A 116 -7.49 -16.91 -13.39
C VAL A 116 -8.46 -17.60 -14.33
N GLY A 117 -9.73 -17.28 -14.19
CA GLY A 117 -10.82 -17.58 -15.11
C GLY A 117 -11.71 -16.36 -15.33
N ALA A 118 -12.80 -16.54 -16.06
CA ALA A 118 -13.70 -15.43 -16.39
C ALA A 118 -14.29 -14.77 -15.12
N SER A 119 -14.65 -15.56 -14.09
CA SER A 119 -15.32 -15.11 -12.88
C SER A 119 -14.44 -14.30 -11.92
N ASN A 120 -13.09 -14.41 -11.99
CA ASN A 120 -12.17 -13.74 -11.07
C ASN A 120 -11.12 -12.84 -11.75
N LYS A 121 -11.13 -12.75 -13.08
CA LYS A 121 -10.15 -11.95 -13.83
C LYS A 121 -10.16 -10.48 -13.43
N PHE A 122 -11.35 -9.89 -13.28
CA PHE A 122 -11.47 -8.49 -12.89
C PHE A 122 -10.92 -8.26 -11.48
N ALA A 123 -11.22 -9.16 -10.53
CA ALA A 123 -10.70 -9.09 -9.17
C ALA A 123 -9.16 -9.15 -9.15
N LYS A 124 -8.53 -10.08 -9.90
CA LYS A 124 -7.07 -10.15 -10.02
C LYS A 124 -6.47 -8.89 -10.61
N THR A 125 -7.05 -8.37 -11.71
CA THR A 125 -6.51 -7.18 -12.39
C THR A 125 -6.57 -5.96 -11.49
N SER A 126 -7.69 -5.75 -10.80
CA SER A 126 -7.85 -4.63 -9.86
C SER A 126 -6.94 -4.78 -8.63
N ALA A 127 -6.80 -6.00 -8.10
CA ALA A 127 -5.88 -6.29 -7.01
C ALA A 127 -4.42 -5.99 -7.40
N PHE A 128 -4.03 -6.34 -8.63
CA PHE A 128 -2.70 -6.05 -9.14
C PHE A 128 -2.46 -4.54 -9.30
N ALA A 129 -3.44 -3.79 -9.80
CA ALA A 129 -3.36 -2.33 -9.91
C ALA A 129 -3.18 -1.66 -8.53
N VAL A 130 -3.90 -2.15 -7.50
CA VAL A 130 -3.70 -1.68 -6.12
C VAL A 130 -2.31 -2.03 -5.59
N ALA A 131 -1.78 -3.20 -5.93
CA ALA A 131 -0.44 -3.61 -5.52
C ALA A 131 0.66 -2.76 -6.17
N GLU A 132 0.47 -2.31 -7.42
CA GLU A 132 1.42 -1.41 -8.10
C GLU A 132 1.36 0.03 -7.57
N TYR A 133 0.16 0.53 -7.23
CA TYR A 133 -0.06 1.92 -6.85
C TYR A 133 -0.86 2.04 -5.54
N PRO A 134 -0.34 1.51 -4.41
CA PRO A 134 -1.07 1.52 -3.14
C PRO A 134 -1.29 2.94 -2.62
N GLY A 135 -2.53 3.23 -2.22
CA GLY A 135 -3.00 4.54 -1.78
C GLY A 135 -3.53 5.45 -2.89
N ASN A 136 -3.18 5.18 -4.16
CA ASN A 136 -3.54 6.01 -5.31
C ASN A 136 -4.65 5.40 -6.18
N MET A 137 -4.72 4.07 -6.24
CA MET A 137 -5.74 3.35 -7.02
C MET A 137 -6.67 2.59 -6.08
N TYR A 138 -7.98 2.82 -6.24
CA TYR A 138 -9.02 2.03 -5.55
C TYR A 138 -8.81 1.91 -4.03
N ASN A 139 -8.95 3.01 -3.32
CA ASN A 139 -8.85 3.03 -1.86
C ASN A 139 -10.20 3.40 -1.20
N PRO A 140 -10.79 2.52 -0.37
CA PRO A 140 -10.38 1.14 -0.11
C PRO A 140 -10.63 0.19 -1.30
N LEU A 141 -9.92 -0.96 -1.31
CA LEU A 141 -10.31 -2.11 -2.11
C LEU A 141 -11.15 -3.05 -1.23
N PHE A 142 -12.39 -3.29 -1.61
CA PHE A 142 -13.31 -4.17 -0.90
C PHE A 142 -13.61 -5.42 -1.73
N LEU A 143 -13.15 -6.58 -1.26
CA LEU A 143 -13.36 -7.87 -1.92
C LEU A 143 -14.44 -8.66 -1.18
N TYR A 144 -15.49 -9.07 -1.87
CA TYR A 144 -16.53 -9.87 -1.22
C TYR A 144 -16.93 -11.10 -2.05
N GLY A 145 -17.55 -12.04 -1.37
CA GLY A 145 -18.02 -13.31 -1.97
C GLY A 145 -17.94 -14.45 -0.98
N ASN A 146 -18.50 -15.58 -1.33
CA ASN A 146 -18.57 -16.76 -0.47
C ASN A 146 -17.17 -17.22 0.01
N SER A 147 -17.14 -18.04 1.07
CA SER A 147 -15.89 -18.62 1.56
C SER A 147 -15.24 -19.51 0.48
N GLY A 148 -13.91 -19.56 0.48
CA GLY A 148 -13.14 -20.43 -0.44
C GLY A 148 -12.92 -19.87 -1.85
N LEU A 149 -13.43 -18.70 -2.20
CA LEU A 149 -13.32 -18.12 -3.56
C LEU A 149 -11.99 -17.42 -3.85
N GLY A 150 -11.05 -17.40 -2.89
CA GLY A 150 -9.71 -16.84 -3.10
C GLY A 150 -9.53 -15.39 -2.64
N LYS A 151 -10.46 -14.79 -1.88
CA LYS A 151 -10.32 -13.43 -1.30
C LYS A 151 -9.02 -13.28 -0.53
N THR A 152 -8.80 -14.14 0.46
CA THR A 152 -7.60 -14.16 1.30
C THR A 152 -6.33 -14.34 0.46
N HIS A 153 -6.37 -15.20 -0.57
CA HIS A 153 -5.24 -15.37 -1.50
C HIS A 153 -4.88 -14.04 -2.19
N LEU A 154 -5.87 -13.34 -2.78
CA LEU A 154 -5.63 -12.06 -3.44
C LEU A 154 -5.10 -11.00 -2.48
N MET A 155 -5.62 -10.94 -1.26
CA MET A 155 -5.16 -9.99 -0.24
C MET A 155 -3.69 -10.22 0.13
N HIS A 156 -3.30 -11.46 0.36
CA HIS A 156 -1.89 -11.82 0.60
C HIS A 156 -1.03 -11.58 -0.64
N ALA A 157 -1.55 -11.85 -1.85
CA ALA A 157 -0.81 -11.60 -3.09
C ALA A 157 -0.49 -10.10 -3.28
N ILE A 158 -1.46 -9.22 -2.97
CA ILE A 158 -1.23 -7.78 -2.95
C ILE A 158 -0.12 -7.43 -1.95
N GLY A 159 -0.25 -7.90 -0.71
CA GLY A 159 0.72 -7.62 0.34
C GLY A 159 2.13 -8.11 0.00
N ASN A 160 2.25 -9.36 -0.47
CA ASN A 160 3.52 -9.94 -0.87
C ASN A 160 4.17 -9.18 -2.04
N TYR A 161 3.37 -8.75 -3.02
CA TYR A 161 3.87 -7.95 -4.13
C TYR A 161 4.42 -6.61 -3.66
N ILE A 162 3.69 -5.90 -2.79
CA ILE A 162 4.12 -4.61 -2.25
C ILE A 162 5.40 -4.75 -1.43
N VAL A 163 5.47 -5.71 -0.50
CA VAL A 163 6.67 -5.95 0.33
C VAL A 163 7.88 -6.31 -0.52
N LYS A 164 7.69 -7.10 -1.59
CA LYS A 164 8.78 -7.51 -2.49
C LYS A 164 9.32 -6.34 -3.32
N ASN A 165 8.46 -5.41 -3.76
CA ASN A 165 8.79 -4.37 -4.72
C ASN A 165 8.93 -2.97 -4.10
N SER A 166 8.70 -2.82 -2.78
CA SER A 166 8.81 -1.55 -2.08
C SER A 166 9.25 -1.75 -0.63
N LYS A 167 9.61 -0.66 0.06
CA LYS A 167 9.89 -0.65 1.50
C LYS A 167 8.63 -0.35 2.34
N LYS A 168 7.43 -0.39 1.75
CA LYS A 168 6.17 -0.07 2.43
C LYS A 168 5.86 -1.11 3.51
N ARG A 169 5.38 -0.63 4.63
CA ARG A 169 4.93 -1.48 5.75
C ARG A 169 3.53 -1.98 5.47
N VAL A 170 3.38 -3.28 5.29
CA VAL A 170 2.11 -3.96 5.02
C VAL A 170 1.71 -4.81 6.21
N LEU A 171 0.57 -4.56 6.79
CA LEU A 171 0.01 -5.37 7.88
C LEU A 171 -1.23 -6.11 7.38
N TYR A 172 -1.16 -7.44 7.43
CA TYR A 172 -2.33 -8.31 7.29
C TYR A 172 -2.83 -8.73 8.68
N VAL A 173 -4.14 -8.65 8.88
CA VAL A 173 -4.78 -9.06 10.12
C VAL A 173 -6.22 -9.53 9.84
N THR A 174 -6.68 -10.53 10.59
CA THR A 174 -8.10 -10.89 10.63
C THR A 174 -8.88 -9.91 11.51
N CYS A 175 -10.15 -9.72 11.22
CA CYS A 175 -11.02 -8.87 12.02
C CYS A 175 -11.07 -9.29 13.50
N ASP A 176 -11.09 -10.60 13.75
CA ASP A 176 -11.06 -11.15 15.13
C ASP A 176 -9.77 -10.74 15.86
N LYS A 177 -8.62 -10.81 15.17
CA LYS A 177 -7.34 -10.41 15.77
C LYS A 177 -7.27 -8.93 16.09
N PHE A 178 -7.81 -8.08 15.21
CA PHE A 178 -7.96 -6.65 15.46
C PHE A 178 -8.83 -6.40 16.71
N ALA A 179 -9.94 -7.12 16.83
CA ALA A 179 -10.84 -7.01 17.97
C ALA A 179 -10.23 -7.54 19.27
N GLU A 180 -9.49 -8.65 19.23
CA GLU A 180 -8.75 -9.18 20.37
C GLU A 180 -7.71 -8.18 20.88
N ASP A 181 -6.90 -7.63 19.98
CA ASP A 181 -5.86 -6.67 20.33
C ASP A 181 -6.46 -5.41 20.98
N PHE A 182 -7.59 -4.91 20.44
CA PHE A 182 -8.30 -3.77 21.00
C PHE A 182 -8.93 -4.08 22.38
N THR A 183 -9.63 -5.20 22.51
CA THR A 183 -10.28 -5.57 23.78
C THR A 183 -9.27 -6.00 24.84
N GLY A 184 -8.13 -6.56 24.44
CA GLY A 184 -7.04 -6.94 25.33
C GLY A 184 -6.42 -5.76 26.08
N ILE A 185 -6.45 -4.56 25.50
CA ILE A 185 -6.03 -3.32 26.15
C ILE A 185 -6.90 -3.03 27.38
N HIS A 186 -8.21 -3.17 27.24
CA HIS A 186 -9.14 -2.89 28.34
C HIS A 186 -9.10 -3.92 29.48
N LYS A 187 -8.66 -5.15 29.21
CA LYS A 187 -8.52 -6.20 30.24
C LYS A 187 -7.26 -6.04 31.10
N LYS A 188 -6.20 -5.41 30.57
CA LYS A 188 -4.96 -5.11 31.32
C LYS A 188 -5.07 -3.87 32.19
N SER A 189 -6.20 -3.18 32.18
CA SER A 189 -6.39 -1.84 32.75
C SER A 189 -6.52 -1.78 34.27
N GLU A 190 -6.59 -2.89 34.96
CA GLU A 190 -6.67 -2.87 36.42
C GLU A 190 -5.37 -2.39 37.10
N ASP A 191 -4.26 -2.35 36.35
CA ASP A 191 -2.92 -1.94 36.84
C ASP A 191 -2.48 -0.50 36.41
N GLY A 192 -3.35 0.33 35.85
CA GLY A 192 -3.07 1.76 35.61
C GLY A 192 -2.22 2.13 34.39
N THR A 193 -1.88 1.18 33.48
CA THR A 193 -0.99 1.39 32.30
C THR A 193 -1.74 1.54 30.96
N ASN A 194 -2.96 2.07 30.98
CA ASN A 194 -3.85 2.10 29.81
C ASN A 194 -3.36 2.98 28.64
N PHE A 195 -2.67 4.07 28.94
CA PHE A 195 -2.27 5.03 27.90
C PHE A 195 -1.25 4.43 26.95
N ASP A 196 -0.22 3.77 27.48
CA ASP A 196 0.83 3.14 26.68
C ASP A 196 0.28 2.00 25.79
N SER A 197 -0.68 1.24 26.30
CA SER A 197 -1.26 0.11 25.55
C SER A 197 -2.12 0.56 24.35
N MET A 198 -2.89 1.66 24.52
CA MET A 198 -3.67 2.23 23.40
C MET A 198 -2.78 2.88 22.37
N GLU A 199 -1.70 3.54 22.78
CA GLU A 199 -0.74 4.11 21.84
C GLU A 199 -0.03 3.03 21.03
N LEU A 200 0.39 1.93 21.66
CA LEU A 200 0.97 0.77 20.97
C LEU A 200 -0.02 0.14 19.95
N PHE A 201 -1.31 0.05 20.30
CA PHE A 201 -2.34 -0.41 19.38
C PHE A 201 -2.45 0.51 18.18
N ARG A 202 -2.57 1.83 18.40
CA ARG A 202 -2.64 2.82 17.32
C ARG A 202 -1.40 2.77 16.44
N LYS A 203 -0.21 2.71 17.03
CA LYS A 203 1.04 2.57 16.31
C LYS A 203 1.05 1.30 15.44
N LYS A 204 0.59 0.16 15.96
CA LYS A 204 0.52 -1.09 15.21
C LYS A 204 -0.38 -0.99 13.97
N TYR A 205 -1.56 -0.38 14.09
CA TYR A 205 -2.58 -0.40 13.05
C TYR A 205 -2.63 0.86 12.18
N ARG A 206 -2.08 1.99 12.63
CA ARG A 206 -2.14 3.26 11.91
C ARG A 206 -0.79 3.70 11.35
N ASP A 207 0.32 3.17 11.89
CA ASP A 207 1.67 3.47 11.40
C ASP A 207 2.11 2.41 10.35
N VAL A 208 1.25 2.17 9.38
CA VAL A 208 1.46 1.26 8.24
C VAL A 208 1.15 1.97 6.94
N ASP A 209 1.70 1.49 5.82
CA ASP A 209 1.41 2.03 4.50
C ASP A 209 0.24 1.30 3.85
N VAL A 210 0.03 0.05 4.23
CA VAL A 210 -1.07 -0.80 3.74
C VAL A 210 -1.64 -1.59 4.90
N LEU A 211 -2.92 -1.43 5.16
CA LEU A 211 -3.67 -2.24 6.11
C LEU A 211 -4.60 -3.20 5.36
N ILE A 212 -4.45 -4.48 5.62
CA ILE A 212 -5.26 -5.56 5.05
C ILE A 212 -6.07 -6.19 6.17
N ILE A 213 -7.41 -6.04 6.12
CA ILE A 213 -8.34 -6.61 7.10
C ILE A 213 -9.17 -7.70 6.44
N ASP A 214 -9.02 -8.92 6.93
CA ASP A 214 -9.79 -10.07 6.43
C ASP A 214 -11.03 -10.31 7.28
N ASP A 215 -12.12 -10.70 6.62
CA ASP A 215 -13.39 -11.11 7.24
C ASP A 215 -14.05 -10.05 8.12
N ILE A 216 -14.24 -8.84 7.59
CA ILE A 216 -14.81 -7.67 8.31
C ILE A 216 -16.21 -7.90 8.89
N GLN A 217 -16.97 -8.89 8.41
CA GLN A 217 -18.30 -9.23 8.92
C GLN A 217 -18.30 -9.59 10.40
N TYR A 218 -17.20 -10.09 10.95
CA TYR A 218 -17.07 -10.41 12.37
C TYR A 218 -17.04 -9.18 13.29
N LEU A 219 -16.82 -7.98 12.74
CA LEU A 219 -16.88 -6.73 13.51
C LEU A 219 -18.33 -6.38 13.94
N GLY A 220 -19.33 -6.94 13.29
CA GLY A 220 -20.75 -6.58 13.45
C GLY A 220 -21.26 -6.48 14.90
N PRO A 221 -21.05 -7.47 15.78
CA PRO A 221 -21.56 -7.42 17.15
C PRO A 221 -20.74 -6.52 18.11
N MET A 222 -19.64 -5.90 17.65
CA MET A 222 -18.63 -5.27 18.52
C MET A 222 -18.63 -3.74 18.39
N THR A 223 -19.65 -3.03 18.88
CA THR A 223 -19.85 -1.58 18.69
C THR A 223 -18.61 -0.72 19.03
N LYS A 224 -17.94 -0.99 20.17
CA LYS A 224 -16.73 -0.23 20.55
C LYS A 224 -15.57 -0.46 19.57
N THR A 225 -15.41 -1.70 19.10
CA THR A 225 -14.38 -2.05 18.12
C THR A 225 -14.70 -1.45 16.75
N GLN A 226 -15.98 -1.37 16.37
CA GLN A 226 -16.40 -0.64 15.16
C GLN A 226 -16.01 0.84 15.22
N GLN A 227 -16.15 1.50 16.36
CA GLN A 227 -15.74 2.88 16.55
C GLN A 227 -14.22 3.05 16.40
N GLU A 228 -13.43 2.17 17.00
CA GLU A 228 -11.97 2.23 16.87
C GLU A 228 -11.50 1.92 15.45
N PHE A 229 -12.15 0.95 14.80
CA PHE A 229 -11.88 0.67 13.39
C PHE A 229 -12.22 1.85 12.48
N PHE A 230 -13.33 2.54 12.75
CA PHE A 230 -13.71 3.77 12.04
C PHE A 230 -12.64 4.87 12.17
N HIS A 231 -12.08 5.06 13.36
CA HIS A 231 -10.98 6.03 13.56
C HIS A 231 -9.71 5.58 12.84
N THR A 232 -9.36 4.30 12.91
CA THR A 232 -8.21 3.73 12.20
C THR A 232 -8.35 3.88 10.69
N PHE A 233 -9.55 3.60 10.14
CA PHE A 233 -9.85 3.81 8.73
C PHE A 233 -9.64 5.26 8.31
N ASN A 234 -10.20 6.21 9.07
CA ASN A 234 -10.08 7.64 8.74
C ASN A 234 -8.62 8.14 8.78
N ASP A 235 -7.84 7.70 9.78
CA ASP A 235 -6.44 8.06 9.90
C ASP A 235 -5.63 7.56 8.71
N LEU A 236 -5.83 6.30 8.31
CA LEU A 236 -5.15 5.71 7.16
C LEU A 236 -5.58 6.37 5.84
N TYR A 237 -6.88 6.50 5.63
CA TYR A 237 -7.43 7.08 4.41
C TYR A 237 -7.02 8.55 4.24
N GLY A 238 -7.07 9.34 5.31
CA GLY A 238 -6.65 10.74 5.32
C GLY A 238 -5.16 10.96 5.04
N ASN A 239 -4.33 9.95 5.31
CA ASN A 239 -2.90 9.97 5.01
C ASN A 239 -2.55 9.20 3.72
N ASN A 240 -3.52 8.96 2.83
CA ASN A 240 -3.34 8.24 1.57
C ASN A 240 -2.73 6.83 1.73
N LYS A 241 -2.94 6.19 2.88
CA LYS A 241 -2.53 4.81 3.12
C LYS A 241 -3.55 3.85 2.52
N GLN A 242 -3.09 2.75 1.93
CA GLN A 242 -3.98 1.78 1.29
C GLN A 242 -4.73 0.96 2.33
N ILE A 243 -6.03 0.79 2.12
CA ILE A 243 -6.88 -0.09 2.91
C ILE A 243 -7.45 -1.17 1.99
N ILE A 244 -7.34 -2.44 2.41
CA ILE A 244 -7.90 -3.60 1.71
C ILE A 244 -8.75 -4.38 2.69
N ILE A 245 -9.97 -4.68 2.30
CA ILE A 245 -10.98 -5.30 3.18
C ILE A 245 -11.57 -6.50 2.46
N SER A 246 -11.78 -7.60 3.17
CA SER A 246 -12.60 -8.70 2.67
C SER A 246 -13.89 -8.90 3.48
N SER A 247 -14.87 -9.53 2.84
CA SER A 247 -16.13 -9.93 3.47
C SER A 247 -16.71 -11.17 2.78
N ASP A 248 -17.61 -11.87 3.50
CA ASP A 248 -18.44 -12.92 2.91
C ASP A 248 -19.62 -12.37 2.09
N ARG A 249 -19.94 -11.06 2.24
CA ARG A 249 -21.06 -10.37 1.60
C ARG A 249 -20.76 -8.93 1.27
N SER A 250 -21.63 -8.30 0.48
CA SER A 250 -21.49 -6.89 0.08
C SER A 250 -21.57 -5.93 1.27
N PRO A 251 -21.02 -4.68 1.16
CA PRO A 251 -21.17 -3.68 2.22
C PRO A 251 -22.61 -3.43 2.64
N ASP A 252 -23.56 -3.44 1.69
CA ASP A 252 -24.99 -3.20 1.95
C ASP A 252 -25.63 -4.32 2.78
N ASP A 253 -25.13 -5.55 2.63
CA ASP A 253 -25.63 -6.73 3.34
C ASP A 253 -25.04 -6.89 4.76
N LEU A 254 -24.09 -6.06 5.16
CA LEU A 254 -23.48 -6.04 6.49
C LEU A 254 -24.39 -5.33 7.51
N LYS A 255 -25.53 -5.93 7.82
CA LYS A 255 -26.62 -5.32 8.63
C LYS A 255 -26.22 -4.91 10.04
N LEU A 256 -25.22 -5.56 10.63
CA LEU A 256 -24.75 -5.28 12.00
C LEU A 256 -23.63 -4.21 12.04
N LEU A 257 -23.14 -3.77 10.90
CA LEU A 257 -22.16 -2.68 10.84
C LEU A 257 -22.85 -1.32 10.77
N GLU A 258 -22.25 -0.35 11.44
CA GLU A 258 -22.69 1.04 11.39
C GLU A 258 -22.67 1.60 9.95
N ASP A 259 -23.69 2.35 9.56
CA ASP A 259 -23.85 2.88 8.20
C ASP A 259 -22.65 3.74 7.75
N ARG A 260 -22.02 4.44 8.69
CA ARG A 260 -20.82 5.23 8.38
C ARG A 260 -19.63 4.38 7.92
N LEU A 261 -19.48 3.12 8.38
CA LEU A 261 -18.46 2.18 7.91
C LEU A 261 -18.82 1.65 6.51
N LYS A 262 -20.07 1.23 6.31
CA LYS A 262 -20.55 0.76 5.00
C LYS A 262 -20.34 1.80 3.91
N THR A 263 -20.68 3.07 4.19
CA THR A 263 -20.44 4.19 3.28
C THR A 263 -18.96 4.34 2.92
N ARG A 264 -18.04 4.15 3.88
CA ARG A 264 -16.60 4.25 3.61
C ARG A 264 -16.07 3.11 2.75
N PHE A 265 -16.62 1.91 2.94
CA PHE A 265 -16.22 0.75 2.14
C PHE A 265 -16.54 0.93 0.66
N THR A 266 -17.55 1.73 0.32
CA THR A 266 -17.94 2.04 -1.06
C THR A 266 -17.21 3.25 -1.67
N TRP A 267 -16.34 3.95 -0.92
CA TRP A 267 -15.60 5.09 -1.47
C TRP A 267 -14.60 4.72 -2.56
N GLY A 268 -14.04 3.51 -2.49
CA GLY A 268 -13.09 2.99 -3.45
C GLY A 268 -13.73 2.01 -4.44
N LEU A 269 -13.16 0.82 -4.56
CA LEU A 269 -13.64 -0.21 -5.47
C LEU A 269 -14.15 -1.41 -4.70
N THR A 270 -15.42 -1.76 -4.91
CA THR A 270 -16.05 -2.97 -4.37
C THR A 270 -16.18 -4.02 -5.46
N ILE A 271 -15.63 -5.21 -5.23
CA ILE A 271 -15.57 -6.31 -6.20
C ILE A 271 -16.17 -7.58 -5.63
N SER A 272 -17.12 -8.17 -6.36
CA SER A 272 -17.57 -9.54 -6.12
C SER A 272 -16.56 -10.54 -6.68
N ILE A 273 -16.26 -11.58 -5.94
CA ILE A 273 -15.58 -12.77 -6.44
C ILE A 273 -16.63 -13.88 -6.49
N ASP A 274 -17.00 -14.24 -7.71
CA ASP A 274 -18.06 -15.21 -7.94
C ASP A 274 -17.52 -16.65 -7.92
N THR A 275 -18.44 -17.60 -7.83
CA THR A 275 -18.10 -19.03 -7.89
C THR A 275 -17.40 -19.36 -9.21
N PRO A 276 -16.31 -20.16 -9.17
CA PRO A 276 -15.61 -20.54 -10.36
C PRO A 276 -16.51 -21.35 -11.29
N ASP A 277 -16.43 -21.02 -12.58
CA ASP A 277 -17.03 -21.83 -13.64
C ASP A 277 -16.31 -23.19 -13.76
N PHE A 278 -16.84 -24.07 -14.62
CA PHE A 278 -16.28 -25.40 -14.80
C PHE A 278 -14.82 -25.37 -15.20
N ASP A 279 -14.44 -24.52 -16.17
CA ASP A 279 -13.09 -24.43 -16.70
C ASP A 279 -12.11 -23.93 -15.64
N LEU A 280 -12.50 -22.92 -14.86
CA LEU A 280 -11.67 -22.42 -13.78
C LEU A 280 -11.50 -23.47 -12.66
N ARG A 281 -12.55 -24.24 -12.31
CA ARG A 281 -12.44 -25.34 -11.34
C ARG A 281 -11.44 -26.39 -11.83
N MET A 282 -11.53 -26.82 -13.09
CA MET A 282 -10.60 -27.79 -13.68
C MET A 282 -9.16 -27.28 -13.62
N ASN A 283 -8.92 -26.02 -13.99
CA ASN A 283 -7.60 -25.40 -13.93
C ASN A 283 -7.05 -25.34 -12.48
N ILE A 284 -7.91 -25.07 -11.50
CA ILE A 284 -7.53 -25.07 -10.08
C ILE A 284 -7.13 -26.48 -9.63
N ILE A 285 -7.92 -27.48 -9.99
CA ILE A 285 -7.64 -28.89 -9.66
C ILE A 285 -6.31 -29.30 -10.29
N ASP A 286 -6.11 -29.04 -11.58
CA ASP A 286 -4.89 -29.39 -12.29
C ASP A 286 -3.67 -28.73 -11.65
N LYS A 287 -3.74 -27.46 -11.34
CA LYS A 287 -2.65 -26.73 -10.68
C LYS A 287 -2.33 -27.26 -9.28
N LYS A 288 -3.34 -27.65 -8.53
CA LYS A 288 -3.18 -28.24 -7.20
C LYS A 288 -2.56 -29.64 -7.26
N LEU A 289 -2.83 -30.37 -8.33
CA LEU A 289 -2.32 -31.73 -8.54
C LEU A 289 -0.91 -31.75 -9.15
N GLU A 290 -0.42 -30.69 -9.78
CA GLU A 290 0.90 -30.65 -10.45
C GLU A 290 2.05 -31.23 -9.61
N ASN A 291 2.01 -31.06 -8.29
CA ASN A 291 3.04 -31.53 -7.37
C ASN A 291 2.52 -32.55 -6.35
N HIS A 292 1.35 -33.12 -6.59
CA HIS A 292 0.75 -34.07 -5.65
C HIS A 292 1.13 -35.52 -6.01
N VAL A 293 1.48 -36.34 -4.99
CA VAL A 293 1.87 -37.74 -5.18
C VAL A 293 0.80 -38.56 -5.92
N LEU A 294 -0.48 -38.19 -5.76
CA LEU A 294 -1.61 -38.88 -6.38
C LEU A 294 -2.05 -38.27 -7.74
N ALA A 295 -1.26 -37.35 -8.32
CA ALA A 295 -1.65 -36.67 -9.56
C ALA A 295 -2.03 -37.65 -10.71
N GLY A 296 -1.38 -38.79 -10.79
CA GLY A 296 -1.66 -39.82 -11.79
C GLY A 296 -2.96 -40.62 -11.55
N GLU A 297 -3.54 -40.57 -10.37
CA GLU A 297 -4.77 -41.29 -10.01
C GLU A 297 -6.04 -40.49 -10.32
N PHE A 298 -5.91 -39.17 -10.53
CA PHE A 298 -7.03 -38.31 -10.87
C PHE A 298 -7.30 -38.32 -12.38
N THR A 299 -8.16 -39.23 -12.80
CA THR A 299 -8.63 -39.25 -14.20
C THR A 299 -9.49 -38.02 -14.49
N LYS A 300 -9.67 -37.71 -15.79
CA LYS A 300 -10.53 -36.61 -16.19
C LYS A 300 -11.94 -36.70 -15.62
N GLU A 301 -12.50 -37.90 -15.63
CA GLU A 301 -13.83 -38.18 -15.07
C GLU A 301 -13.93 -37.88 -13.56
N VAL A 302 -12.90 -38.22 -12.80
CA VAL A 302 -12.84 -37.90 -11.36
C VAL A 302 -12.77 -36.39 -11.12
N LYS A 303 -11.97 -35.68 -11.94
CA LYS A 303 -11.85 -34.21 -11.84
C LYS A 303 -13.17 -33.51 -12.21
N GLU A 304 -13.91 -34.02 -13.20
CA GLU A 304 -15.23 -33.51 -13.63
C GLU A 304 -16.32 -33.72 -12.55
N TYR A 305 -16.17 -34.71 -11.71
CA TYR A 305 -17.11 -35.01 -10.62
C TYR A 305 -16.91 -34.09 -9.40
N ILE A 306 -15.71 -33.58 -9.17
CA ILE A 306 -15.38 -32.69 -8.07
C ILE A 306 -15.78 -31.26 -8.43
#